data_376c7e0759410b6abd7bc48487361cf9
#
_entry.id   376c7e0759410b6abd7bc48487361cf9
#
_cell.length_a   1.000
_cell.length_b   1.000
_cell.length_c   1.000
_cell.angle_alpha   90.00
_cell.angle_beta   90.00
_cell.angle_gamma   90.00
#
_symmetry.space_group_name_H-M   'P 1'
#
loop_
_entity.id
_entity.type
_entity.pdbx_description
1 polymer ?
#
loop_
_entity_poly.entity_id
_entity_poly.type
_entity_poly.pdbx_seq_one_letter_code
_entity_poly.pdbx_strand_id
1 'polypeptide(L)'
;MMISEETQNILRNFSSINPSILLTGNNRIATMSVMRNILATADIEEEFPEEFGIYDLPRFLGNLAVYPELNFGESSVIMADGSKTYKFMAAEPSAIIHPTTMFAMDGSKNNPENVKSSPEYD
;
A
#
# COMPACT_ATOMS: atom_id res chain seq x y z
N MET A 1 -10.06 9.21 -8.77
CA MET A 1 -10.31 8.58 -7.46
C MET A 1 -9.79 9.46 -6.35
N MET A 2 -10.56 9.62 -5.31
CA MET A 2 -10.12 10.37 -4.14
C MET A 2 -10.10 9.44 -2.96
N ILE A 3 -9.09 9.59 -2.11
CA ILE A 3 -8.94 8.71 -0.95
C ILE A 3 -9.56 9.38 0.26
N SER A 4 -10.42 8.65 0.97
CA SER A 4 -11.12 9.20 2.11
C SER A 4 -10.13 9.54 3.23
N GLU A 5 -10.58 10.41 4.13
CA GLU A 5 -9.74 10.80 5.23
C GLU A 5 -9.45 9.60 6.14
N GLU A 6 -10.40 8.72 6.28
CA GLU A 6 -10.19 7.53 7.10
C GLU A 6 -9.08 6.66 6.51
N THR A 7 -9.11 6.44 5.20
CA THR A 7 -8.07 5.64 4.57
C THR A 7 -6.72 6.34 4.66
N GLN A 8 -6.70 7.66 4.51
CA GLN A 8 -5.45 8.40 4.66
C GLN A 8 -4.89 8.23 6.06
N ASN A 9 -5.75 8.24 7.08
CA ASN A 9 -5.29 8.04 8.45
C ASN A 9 -4.73 6.64 8.66
N ILE A 10 -5.36 5.64 8.05
CA ILE A 10 -4.85 4.28 8.14
C ILE A 10 -3.47 4.21 7.49
N LEU A 11 -3.33 4.79 6.30
CA LEU A 11 -2.05 4.78 5.62
C LEU A 11 -0.99 5.53 6.42
N ARG A 12 -1.39 6.60 7.09
CA ARG A 12 -0.46 7.36 7.91
C ARG A 12 0.03 6.51 9.07
N ASN A 13 -0.87 5.76 9.69
CA ASN A 13 -0.47 4.83 10.74
C ASN A 13 0.44 3.74 10.19
N PHE A 14 0.10 3.21 9.02
CA PHE A 14 0.93 2.17 8.41
C PHE A 14 2.32 2.68 8.08
N SER A 15 2.45 3.96 7.74
CA SER A 15 3.76 4.50 7.40
C SER A 15 4.72 4.51 8.59
N SER A 16 4.18 4.46 9.80
CA SER A 16 5.04 4.37 10.98
C SER A 16 5.54 2.94 11.20
N ILE A 17 4.91 1.97 10.56
CA ILE A 17 5.36 0.58 10.62
C ILE A 17 6.36 0.32 9.50
N ASN A 18 6.07 0.79 8.31
CA ASN A 18 6.95 0.63 7.15
C ASN A 18 6.72 1.83 6.25
N PRO A 19 7.77 2.58 5.90
CA PRO A 19 7.60 3.77 5.04
C PRO A 19 7.25 3.44 3.60
N SER A 20 7.23 2.16 3.23
CA SER A 20 6.82 1.73 1.90
C SER A 20 5.58 0.86 2.02
N ILE A 21 4.77 0.82 0.96
CA ILE A 21 3.59 -0.03 0.97
C ILE A 21 3.31 -0.55 -0.44
N LEU A 22 2.81 -1.76 -0.51
CA LEU A 22 2.36 -2.34 -1.77
C LEU A 22 0.84 -2.43 -1.75
N LEU A 23 0.20 -1.67 -2.63
CA LEU A 23 -1.24 -1.77 -2.81
C LEU A 23 -1.52 -2.94 -3.74
N THR A 24 -2.52 -3.73 -3.43
CA THR A 24 -2.68 -5.01 -4.11
C THR A 24 -3.93 -5.10 -4.96
N GLY A 25 -4.47 -3.97 -5.39
CA GLY A 25 -5.56 -4.02 -6.36
C GLY A 25 -6.88 -4.50 -5.81
N ASN A 26 -7.14 -4.20 -4.56
CA ASN A 26 -8.42 -4.53 -3.95
C ASN A 26 -8.67 -3.53 -2.84
N ASN A 27 -9.65 -3.84 -1.99
CA ASN A 27 -10.01 -2.91 -0.92
C ASN A 27 -9.41 -3.29 0.42
N ARG A 28 -8.35 -4.07 0.42
CA ARG A 28 -7.64 -4.40 1.65
C ARG A 28 -6.21 -3.95 1.53
N ILE A 29 -5.69 -3.30 2.56
CA ILE A 29 -4.29 -2.91 2.59
C ILE A 29 -3.61 -3.60 3.75
N ALA A 30 -2.33 -3.90 3.56
CA ALA A 30 -1.55 -4.60 4.56
C ALA A 30 -0.12 -4.08 4.54
N THR A 31 0.53 -4.13 5.69
CA THR A 31 1.92 -3.76 5.77
C THR A 31 2.62 -4.64 6.79
N MET A 32 3.92 -4.71 6.67
CA MET A 32 4.74 -5.50 7.58
C MET A 32 5.99 -4.70 7.88
N SER A 33 6.41 -4.71 9.14
CA SER A 33 7.59 -3.96 9.52
C SER A 33 8.83 -4.53 8.85
N VAL A 34 9.85 -3.70 8.71
CA VAL A 34 11.10 -4.13 8.10
C VAL A 34 11.70 -5.30 8.88
N MET A 35 11.54 -5.29 10.18
CA MET A 35 12.02 -6.39 11.02
C MET A 35 11.11 -7.61 10.97
N ARG A 36 9.99 -7.50 10.29
CA ARG A 36 9.04 -8.59 10.08
C ARG A 36 8.40 -9.11 11.35
N ASN A 37 8.30 -8.26 12.37
CA ASN A 37 7.68 -8.65 13.63
C ASN A 37 6.37 -7.93 13.89
N ILE A 38 5.91 -7.08 12.96
CA ILE A 38 4.64 -6.40 13.08
C ILE A 38 3.92 -6.53 11.76
N LEU A 39 2.68 -6.98 11.82
CA LEU A 39 1.84 -7.12 10.63
C LEU A 39 0.55 -6.38 10.89
N ALA A 40 0.10 -5.55 9.96
CA ALA A 40 -1.15 -4.83 10.10
C ALA A 40 -1.94 -4.93 8.80
N THR A 41 -3.25 -5.08 8.93
CA THR A 41 -4.14 -5.11 7.78
C THR A 41 -5.35 -4.24 8.06
N ALA A 42 -5.98 -3.76 7.01
CA ALA A 42 -7.18 -2.96 7.13
C ALA A 42 -8.02 -3.08 5.88
N ASP A 43 -9.33 -3.10 6.04
CA ASP A 43 -10.26 -2.99 4.93
C ASP A 43 -10.61 -1.53 4.77
N ILE A 44 -10.66 -1.05 3.53
CA ILE A 44 -10.89 0.36 3.24
C ILE A 44 -12.03 0.48 2.25
N GLU A 45 -12.53 1.71 2.10
CA GLU A 45 -13.62 1.97 1.16
C GLU A 45 -13.19 1.87 -0.28
N GLU A 46 -12.01 2.36 -0.57
CA GLU A 46 -11.53 2.43 -1.92
C GLU A 46 -11.10 1.06 -2.41
N GLU A 47 -11.23 0.86 -3.70
CA GLU A 47 -10.70 -0.34 -4.32
C GLU A 47 -9.67 0.11 -5.32
N PHE A 48 -8.40 -0.15 -5.02
CA PHE A 48 -7.34 0.27 -5.91
C PHE A 48 -7.38 -0.59 -7.18
N PRO A 49 -7.18 0.04 -8.34
CA PRO A 49 -7.42 -0.68 -9.60
C PRO A 49 -6.43 -1.79 -9.88
N GLU A 50 -5.20 -1.69 -9.40
CA GLU A 50 -4.25 -2.75 -9.63
C GLU A 50 -3.08 -2.61 -8.68
N GLU A 51 -2.16 -3.56 -8.74
CA GLU A 51 -1.02 -3.56 -7.87
C GLU A 51 -0.17 -2.32 -8.10
N PHE A 52 0.23 -1.67 -7.02
CA PHE A 52 0.98 -0.43 -7.13
C PHE A 52 1.88 -0.28 -5.90
N GLY A 53 3.18 -0.20 -6.11
CA GLY A 53 4.12 -0.04 -5.02
C GLY A 53 4.42 1.42 -4.75
N ILE A 54 4.36 1.82 -3.49
CA ILE A 54 4.71 3.17 -3.07
C ILE A 54 5.92 3.05 -2.16
N TYR A 55 7.07 3.52 -2.64
CA TYR A 55 8.29 3.38 -1.87
C TYR A 55 8.36 4.40 -0.74
N ASP A 56 7.86 5.61 -0.97
CA ASP A 56 7.93 6.69 0.01
C ASP A 56 6.50 7.10 0.37
N LEU A 57 5.90 6.33 1.25
CA LEU A 57 4.51 6.56 1.65
C LEU A 57 4.31 7.91 2.33
N PRO A 58 5.22 8.37 3.21
CA PRO A 58 5.03 9.70 3.79
C PRO A 58 4.98 10.79 2.74
N ARG A 59 5.81 10.71 1.70
CA ARG A 59 5.78 11.72 0.64
C ARG A 59 4.50 11.64 -0.17
N PHE A 60 4.04 10.41 -0.43
CA PHE A 60 2.79 10.22 -1.13
C PHE A 60 1.63 10.85 -0.35
N LEU A 61 1.60 10.63 0.96
CA LEU A 61 0.55 11.19 1.79
C LEU A 61 0.65 12.71 1.86
N GLY A 62 1.86 13.24 1.90
CA GLY A 62 2.04 14.68 1.87
C GLY A 62 1.53 15.28 0.58
N ASN A 63 1.75 14.60 -0.54
CA ASN A 63 1.26 15.10 -1.82
C ASN A 63 -0.24 15.03 -1.93
N LEU A 64 -0.88 14.07 -1.24
CA LEU A 64 -2.34 13.99 -1.27
C LEU A 64 -2.99 15.24 -0.71
N ALA A 65 -2.33 15.91 0.22
CA ALA A 65 -2.88 17.14 0.78
C ALA A 65 -2.95 18.25 -0.26
N VAL A 66 -2.08 18.22 -1.25
CA VAL A 66 -2.02 19.26 -2.28
C VAL A 66 -2.68 18.78 -3.58
N TYR A 67 -2.56 17.50 -3.90
CA TYR A 67 -3.07 16.93 -5.15
C TYR A 67 -3.98 15.76 -4.81
N PRO A 68 -5.23 16.02 -4.43
CA PRO A 68 -6.07 14.96 -3.85
C PRO A 68 -6.67 13.99 -4.85
N GLU A 69 -6.66 14.31 -6.12
CA GLU A 69 -7.28 13.44 -7.10
C GLU A 69 -6.24 12.51 -7.70
N LEU A 70 -6.53 11.20 -7.70
CA LEU A 70 -5.59 10.18 -8.15
C LEU A 70 -6.08 9.51 -9.40
N ASN A 71 -5.16 9.24 -10.32
CA ASN A 71 -5.44 8.51 -11.52
C ASN A 71 -4.33 7.50 -11.73
N PHE A 72 -4.62 6.24 -11.42
CA PHE A 72 -3.59 5.20 -11.43
C PHE A 72 -3.34 4.69 -12.83
N GLY A 73 -2.08 4.56 -13.18
CA GLY A 73 -1.66 3.91 -14.40
C GLY A 73 -0.81 2.69 -14.07
N GLU A 74 -0.19 2.14 -15.08
CA GLU A 74 0.57 0.92 -14.90
C GLU A 74 1.79 1.11 -14.02
N SER A 75 2.51 2.18 -14.23
CA SER A 75 3.76 2.39 -13.50
C SER A 75 3.81 3.75 -12.82
N SER A 76 2.70 4.46 -12.77
CA SER A 76 2.68 5.75 -12.11
C SER A 76 1.26 6.11 -11.74
N VAL A 77 1.12 7.05 -10.81
CA VAL A 77 -0.17 7.63 -10.51
C VAL A 77 -0.06 9.13 -10.75
N ILE A 78 -1.05 9.68 -11.45
CA ILE A 78 -1.12 11.11 -11.66
C ILE A 78 -1.94 11.69 -10.54
N MET A 79 -1.35 12.60 -9.79
CA MET A 79 -2.01 13.27 -8.69
C MET A 79 -2.32 14.68 -9.15
N ALA A 80 -3.56 15.11 -8.96
CA ALA A 80 -4.01 16.35 -9.58
C ALA A 80 -4.74 17.23 -8.59
N ASP A 81 -4.69 18.53 -8.87
CA ASP A 81 -5.43 19.54 -8.15
C ASP A 81 -5.89 20.54 -9.21
N GLY A 82 -6.98 20.23 -9.88
CA GLY A 82 -7.47 21.09 -10.92
C GLY A 82 -6.48 21.23 -12.06
N SER A 83 -5.75 22.34 -12.08
CA SER A 83 -4.85 22.63 -13.19
C SER A 83 -3.43 22.11 -12.98
N LYS A 84 -3.10 21.66 -11.78
CA LYS A 84 -1.75 21.21 -11.48
C LYS A 84 -1.71 19.70 -11.36
N THR A 85 -0.64 19.09 -11.85
CA THR A 85 -0.49 17.65 -11.77
C THR A 85 0.88 17.30 -11.24
N TYR A 86 0.97 16.14 -10.63
CA TYR A 86 2.20 15.58 -10.08
C TYR A 86 2.20 14.10 -10.41
N LYS A 87 3.29 13.62 -10.99
CA LYS A 87 3.40 12.22 -11.37
C LYS A 87 4.25 11.48 -10.36
N PHE A 88 3.68 10.47 -9.73
CA PHE A 88 4.35 9.68 -8.72
C PHE A 88 4.61 8.30 -9.30
N MET A 89 5.88 7.90 -9.35
CA MET A 89 6.26 6.65 -10.01
C MET A 89 6.10 5.49 -9.05
N ALA A 90 5.65 4.36 -9.59
CA ALA A 90 5.52 3.14 -8.81
C ALA A 90 6.87 2.53 -8.52
N ALA A 91 6.99 1.91 -7.34
CA ALA A 91 8.16 1.15 -7.00
C ALA A 91 7.98 -0.30 -7.42
N GLU A 92 9.09 -1.00 -7.62
CA GLU A 92 9.02 -2.42 -7.89
C GLU A 92 8.48 -3.15 -6.67
N PRO A 93 7.52 -4.05 -6.84
CA PRO A 93 6.99 -4.77 -5.69
C PRO A 93 8.06 -5.50 -4.90
N SER A 94 9.08 -6.00 -5.57
CA SER A 94 10.13 -6.75 -4.88
C SER A 94 10.97 -5.85 -3.97
N ALA A 95 10.89 -4.54 -4.13
CA ALA A 95 11.62 -3.62 -3.26
C ALA A 95 10.87 -3.32 -1.99
N ILE A 96 9.65 -3.84 -1.83
CA ILE A 96 8.80 -3.50 -0.69
C ILE A 96 8.57 -4.75 0.14
N ILE A 97 8.78 -4.62 1.44
CA ILE A 97 8.48 -5.71 2.36
C ILE A 97 7.00 -5.71 2.63
N HIS A 98 6.34 -6.77 2.19
CA HIS A 98 4.89 -6.90 2.25
C HIS A 98 4.57 -8.36 2.55
N PRO A 99 3.51 -8.65 3.30
CA PRO A 99 3.21 -10.03 3.64
C PRO A 99 3.12 -10.95 2.42
N THR A 100 2.50 -10.48 1.34
CA THR A 100 2.36 -11.29 0.16
C THR A 100 3.70 -11.63 -0.47
N THR A 101 4.57 -10.62 -0.63
CA THR A 101 5.87 -10.86 -1.24
C THR A 101 6.73 -11.76 -0.37
N MET A 102 6.62 -11.60 0.94
CA MET A 102 7.38 -12.44 1.84
C MET A 102 7.00 -13.90 1.69
N PHE A 103 5.70 -14.16 1.71
CA PHE A 103 5.26 -15.55 1.65
C PHE A 103 5.45 -16.14 0.27
N ALA A 104 5.40 -15.34 -0.75
CA ALA A 104 5.70 -15.82 -2.09
C ALA A 104 7.15 -16.24 -2.19
N MET A 105 8.05 -15.46 -1.60
CA MET A 105 9.44 -15.80 -1.63
C MET A 105 9.74 -17.04 -0.79
N ASP A 106 8.96 -17.21 0.25
CA ASP A 106 9.12 -18.33 1.12
C ASP A 106 8.74 -19.62 0.49
N GLY A 107 8.01 -19.60 -0.56
CA GLY A 107 7.62 -20.80 -1.24
C GLY A 107 6.59 -21.58 -0.55
N SER A 108 6.33 -21.27 0.63
CA SER A 108 5.37 -22.05 1.31
C SER A 108 4.10 -21.74 0.82
N LYS A 109 4.17 -21.28 0.19
CA LYS A 109 3.39 -21.12 -0.37
C LYS A 109 2.43 -20.79 -0.28
N ASN A 110 2.45 -20.28 -0.14
CA ASN A 110 1.70 -19.91 -0.64
C ASN A 110 0.51 -20.24 -0.42
N ASN A 111 0.36 -20.73 0.24
CA ASN A 111 -0.90 -21.11 0.60
C ASN A 111 -1.47 -20.02 1.47
N PRO A 112 -2.48 -19.32 1.01
CA PRO A 112 -3.05 -18.27 1.84
C PRO A 112 -3.57 -18.78 3.14
N GLU A 113 -3.94 -20.05 3.20
CA GLU A 113 -4.43 -20.58 4.42
C GLU A 113 -3.37 -20.72 5.44
N ASN A 114 -2.15 -20.99 5.06
CA ASN A 114 -1.06 -20.99 6.01
C ASN A 114 -0.86 -19.63 6.61
N VAL A 115 -1.02 -18.59 5.80
CA VAL A 115 -0.89 -17.25 6.29
C VAL A 115 -1.96 -16.95 7.28
N LYS A 116 -3.21 -17.34 6.97
CA LYS A 116 -4.30 -17.06 7.84
C LYS A 116 -4.27 -17.77 9.13
N SER A 117 -3.69 -18.93 9.14
CA SER A 117 -3.68 -19.70 10.38
C SER A 117 -2.60 -19.25 11.33
N SER A 118 -1.77 -18.34 10.94
CA SER A 118 -0.76 -17.81 11.83
C SER A 118 -1.38 -16.92 12.87
N PRO A 119 -1.09 -17.13 14.14
CA PRO A 119 -1.75 -16.34 15.17
C PRO A 119 -1.51 -14.86 15.05
N GLU A 120 -0.39 -14.49 14.50
CA GLU A 120 -0.09 -13.08 14.41
C GLU A 120 -0.95 -12.36 13.40
N TYR A 121 -1.73 -13.07 12.63
CA TYR A 121 -2.62 -12.42 11.69
C TYR A 121 -3.95 -12.08 12.28
N ASP A 122 -4.19 -12.48 13.48
CA ASP A 122 -5.47 -12.18 14.13
C ASP A 122 -5.39 -11.06 15.14
#